data_e1c9405e21e92777be2cd98e5f359203
#
_entry.id   e1c9405e21e92777be2cd98e5f359203
#
_cell.length_a   1.000
_cell.length_b   1.000
_cell.length_c   1.000
_cell.angle_alpha   90.00
_cell.angle_beta   90.00
_cell.angle_gamma   90.00
#
_symmetry.space_group_name_H-M   'P 1'
#
loop_
_entity.id
_entity.type
_entity.pdbx_description
1 polymer ?
#
loop_
_entity_poly.entity_id
_entity_poly.type
_entity_poly.pdbx_seq_one_letter_code
_entity_poly.pdbx_strand_id
1 'polypeptide(L)'
;MKFNDFKDLIDYGYVIRLDAVSELTLSYLMTLAEKALAELPQTDELRNVTLVITDRDNIYTGSTVSDENSAALIRQLSVQDDTHVTHLVTVFPGPALDLPSYTFRQMLLELNEENAHALMVLQGHECLRARSIASTMK
;
A
#
# COMPACT_ATOMS: atom_id res chain seq x y z
N MET A 1 12.02 -7.40 -15.37
CA MET A 1 10.67 -7.41 -15.95
C MET A 1 9.80 -6.38 -15.25
N LYS A 2 9.01 -5.67 -15.99
CA LYS A 2 8.07 -4.72 -15.42
C LYS A 2 6.66 -5.28 -15.51
N PHE A 3 5.91 -5.12 -14.44
CA PHE A 3 4.49 -5.42 -14.44
C PHE A 3 3.74 -4.11 -14.61
N ASN A 4 2.74 -4.11 -15.47
CA ASN A 4 1.96 -2.91 -15.75
C ASN A 4 0.61 -2.90 -15.04
N ASP A 5 0.16 -4.06 -14.56
CA ASP A 5 -1.11 -4.15 -13.87
C ASP A 5 -1.17 -5.41 -12.97
N PHE A 6 -2.26 -5.54 -12.24
CA PHE A 6 -2.46 -6.67 -11.35
C PHE A 6 -2.57 -7.99 -12.08
N LYS A 7 -3.03 -7.97 -13.33
CA LYS A 7 -3.10 -9.20 -14.12
C LYS A 7 -1.70 -9.80 -14.29
N ASP A 8 -0.72 -8.96 -14.60
CA ASP A 8 0.66 -9.41 -14.74
C ASP A 8 1.18 -10.00 -13.44
N LEU A 9 0.86 -9.39 -12.30
CA LEU A 9 1.25 -9.91 -10.99
C LEU A 9 0.61 -11.27 -10.73
N ILE A 10 -0.66 -11.42 -11.04
CA ILE A 10 -1.39 -12.67 -10.86
C ILE A 10 -0.78 -13.76 -11.71
N ASP A 11 -0.48 -13.47 -12.97
CA ASP A 11 0.12 -14.41 -13.91
C ASP A 11 1.47 -14.94 -13.43
N TYR A 12 2.19 -14.13 -12.67
CA TYR A 12 3.45 -14.52 -12.06
C TYR A 12 3.29 -15.10 -10.66
N GLY A 13 2.08 -15.15 -10.13
CA GLY A 13 1.79 -15.75 -8.84
C GLY A 13 2.22 -14.97 -7.63
N TYR A 14 2.55 -13.68 -7.79
CA TYR A 14 3.02 -12.87 -6.68
C TYR A 14 1.92 -12.28 -5.83
N VAL A 15 0.78 -12.01 -6.44
CA VAL A 15 -0.38 -11.53 -5.72
C VAL A 15 -1.50 -12.51 -6.00
N ILE A 16 -1.80 -13.29 -5.01
CA ILE A 16 -2.66 -14.44 -5.20
C ILE A 16 -4.14 -14.07 -5.10
N ARG A 17 -4.45 -13.06 -4.32
CA ARG A 17 -5.85 -12.69 -4.07
C ARG A 17 -6.05 -11.21 -4.24
N LEU A 18 -6.54 -10.85 -5.41
CA LEU A 18 -6.90 -9.49 -5.73
C LEU A 18 -8.38 -9.38 -6.07
N ASP A 19 -9.19 -10.23 -5.45
CA ASP A 19 -10.62 -10.29 -5.75
C ASP A 19 -11.28 -8.93 -5.60
N ALA A 20 -10.88 -8.21 -4.55
CA ALA A 20 -11.43 -6.90 -4.25
C ALA A 20 -10.97 -5.81 -5.22
N VAL A 21 -9.82 -6.00 -5.87
CA VAL A 21 -9.24 -5.00 -6.76
C VAL A 21 -8.93 -5.56 -8.14
N SER A 22 -9.60 -6.66 -8.51
CA SER A 22 -9.33 -7.37 -9.77
C SER A 22 -9.48 -6.49 -11.01
N GLU A 23 -10.32 -5.47 -10.95
CA GLU A 23 -10.52 -4.54 -12.06
C GLU A 23 -9.49 -3.43 -12.10
N LEU A 24 -8.70 -3.27 -11.04
CA LEU A 24 -7.71 -2.22 -10.96
C LEU A 24 -6.35 -2.73 -11.43
N THR A 25 -5.74 -2.01 -12.33
CA THR A 25 -4.39 -2.35 -12.79
C THR A 25 -3.36 -1.71 -11.86
N LEU A 26 -2.18 -2.30 -11.82
CA LEU A 26 -1.06 -1.68 -11.12
C LEU A 26 -0.76 -0.31 -11.71
N SER A 27 -0.89 -0.16 -13.03
CA SER A 27 -0.71 1.13 -13.71
C SER A 27 -1.66 2.18 -13.15
N TYR A 28 -2.92 1.82 -12.92
CA TYR A 28 -3.90 2.74 -12.34
C TYR A 28 -3.48 3.18 -10.94
N LEU A 29 -3.12 2.22 -10.08
CA LEU A 29 -2.70 2.52 -8.72
C LEU A 29 -1.43 3.35 -8.69
N MET A 30 -0.47 3.04 -9.56
CA MET A 30 0.76 3.82 -9.67
C MET A 30 0.48 5.25 -10.13
N THR A 31 -0.46 5.42 -11.05
CA THR A 31 -0.87 6.76 -11.50
C THR A 31 -1.46 7.57 -10.36
N LEU A 32 -2.33 6.96 -9.56
CA LEU A 32 -2.90 7.62 -8.38
C LEU A 32 -1.80 8.02 -7.40
N ALA A 33 -0.88 7.11 -7.14
CA ALA A 33 0.19 7.35 -6.18
C ALA A 33 1.15 8.44 -6.66
N GLU A 34 1.53 8.41 -7.93
CA GLU A 34 2.43 9.41 -8.51
C GLU A 34 1.80 10.80 -8.51
N LYS A 35 0.50 10.88 -8.80
CA LYS A 35 -0.21 12.14 -8.76
C LYS A 35 -0.23 12.71 -7.35
N ALA A 36 -0.55 11.88 -6.37
CA ALA A 36 -0.56 12.29 -4.96
C ALA A 36 0.84 12.66 -4.49
N LEU A 37 1.86 11.92 -4.92
CA LEU A 37 3.25 12.20 -4.58
C LEU A 37 3.70 13.55 -5.13
N ALA A 38 3.28 13.89 -6.34
CA ALA A 38 3.63 15.16 -6.97
C ALA A 38 2.97 16.35 -6.25
N GLU A 39 1.86 16.13 -5.57
CA GLU A 39 1.17 17.17 -4.79
C GLU A 39 1.83 17.43 -3.45
N LEU A 40 2.74 16.55 -2.99
CA LEU A 40 3.47 16.76 -1.74
C LEU A 40 4.59 17.77 -1.90
N PRO A 41 5.00 18.45 -0.81
CA PRO A 41 6.12 19.40 -0.87
C PRO A 41 7.38 18.73 -1.41
N GLN A 42 7.98 19.34 -2.43
CA GLN A 42 9.17 18.80 -3.07
C GLN A 42 10.42 18.88 -2.21
N THR A 43 10.35 19.61 -1.10
CA THR A 43 11.46 19.76 -0.17
C THR A 43 11.64 18.58 0.78
N ASP A 44 10.67 17.68 0.82
CA ASP A 44 10.72 16.49 1.69
C ASP A 44 11.30 15.32 0.91
N GLU A 45 12.54 14.97 1.19
CA GLU A 45 13.24 13.87 0.52
C GLU A 45 12.64 12.49 0.83
N LEU A 46 11.99 12.37 1.98
CA LEU A 46 11.45 11.10 2.43
C LEU A 46 9.96 10.94 2.12
N ARG A 47 9.42 11.85 1.31
CA ARG A 47 8.00 11.79 0.98
C ARG A 47 7.62 10.44 0.35
N ASN A 48 6.44 9.98 0.69
CA ASN A 48 5.87 8.78 0.08
C ASN A 48 4.35 8.91 0.03
N VAL A 49 3.72 8.00 -0.74
CA VAL A 49 2.27 7.87 -0.75
C VAL A 49 1.95 6.40 -0.56
N THR A 50 1.06 6.12 0.38
CA THR A 50 0.55 4.77 0.61
C THR A 50 -0.90 4.70 0.18
N LEU A 51 -1.20 3.72 -0.66
CA LEU A 51 -2.57 3.37 -1.03
C LEU A 51 -2.98 2.19 -0.17
N VAL A 52 -4.09 2.35 0.56
CA VAL A 52 -4.65 1.31 1.42
C VAL A 52 -5.93 0.82 0.77
N ILE A 53 -5.99 -0.47 0.48
CA ILE A 53 -7.14 -1.10 -0.18
C ILE A 53 -7.81 -2.01 0.83
N THR A 54 -9.12 -1.84 1.02
CA THR A 54 -9.88 -2.59 2.02
C THR A 54 -10.72 -3.69 1.39
N ASP A 55 -11.29 -4.55 2.22
CA ASP A 55 -12.16 -5.63 1.78
C ASP A 55 -13.50 -5.13 1.20
N ARG A 56 -13.78 -3.83 1.33
CA ARG A 56 -14.95 -3.19 0.73
C ARG A 56 -14.63 -2.50 -0.60
N ASP A 57 -13.45 -2.77 -1.17
CA ASP A 57 -12.97 -2.20 -2.42
C ASP A 57 -12.73 -0.69 -2.36
N ASN A 58 -12.55 -0.13 -1.16
CA ASN A 58 -12.23 1.28 -1.00
C ASN A 58 -10.71 1.47 -1.02
N ILE A 59 -10.29 2.59 -1.58
CA ILE A 59 -8.87 2.98 -1.62
C ILE A 59 -8.72 4.26 -0.82
N TYR A 60 -7.83 4.22 0.17
CA TYR A 60 -7.47 5.39 0.97
C TYR A 60 -6.04 5.77 0.63
N THR A 61 -5.76 7.05 0.61
CA THR A 61 -4.46 7.58 0.19
C THR A 61 -3.89 8.49 1.26
N GLY A 62 -2.62 8.33 1.56
CA GLY A 62 -1.95 9.21 2.51
C GLY A 62 -0.46 8.92 2.55
N SER A 63 0.29 9.77 3.26
CA SER A 63 1.70 9.54 3.51
C SER A 63 1.90 8.71 4.77
N THR A 64 2.98 7.96 4.83
CA THR A 64 3.36 7.19 6.03
C THR A 64 4.79 7.48 6.47
N VAL A 65 5.36 8.62 6.04
CA VAL A 65 6.75 8.97 6.40
C VAL A 65 6.89 9.44 7.84
N SER A 66 5.82 9.96 8.45
CA SER A 66 5.84 10.38 9.84
C SER A 66 4.74 9.67 10.63
N ASP A 67 4.90 9.65 11.95
CA ASP A 67 3.89 9.04 12.82
C ASP A 67 2.58 9.83 12.74
N GLU A 68 2.65 11.14 12.62
CA GLU A 68 1.47 11.98 12.47
C GLU A 68 0.70 11.66 11.18
N ASN A 69 1.42 11.53 10.07
CA ASN A 69 0.80 11.18 8.79
C ASN A 69 0.20 9.78 8.81
N SER A 70 0.91 8.84 9.43
CA SER A 70 0.42 7.47 9.59
C SER A 70 -0.86 7.43 10.42
N ALA A 71 -0.88 8.17 11.52
CA ALA A 71 -2.07 8.25 12.37
C ALA A 71 -3.26 8.86 11.65
N ALA A 72 -3.02 9.86 10.79
CA ALA A 72 -4.07 10.49 10.00
C ALA A 72 -4.71 9.49 9.03
N LEU A 73 -3.91 8.65 8.39
CA LEU A 73 -4.42 7.64 7.46
C LEU A 73 -5.21 6.56 8.22
N ILE A 74 -4.71 6.12 9.36
CA ILE A 74 -5.43 5.19 10.24
C ILE A 74 -6.78 5.77 10.67
N ARG A 75 -6.81 7.06 10.99
CA ARG A 75 -8.04 7.73 11.39
C ARG A 75 -9.08 7.72 10.28
N GLN A 76 -8.67 7.88 9.03
CA GLN A 76 -9.59 7.78 7.89
C GLN A 76 -10.29 6.43 7.86
N LEU A 77 -9.52 5.34 8.05
CA LEU A 77 -10.07 3.98 8.07
C LEU A 77 -11.05 3.82 9.24
N SER A 78 -10.68 4.32 10.40
CA SER A 78 -11.45 4.20 11.62
C SER A 78 -12.78 4.96 11.53
N VAL A 79 -12.75 6.18 11.03
CA VAL A 79 -13.93 7.02 10.89
C VAL A 79 -14.94 6.41 9.94
N GLN A 80 -14.46 5.74 8.89
CA GLN A 80 -15.32 5.08 7.92
C GLN A 80 -15.74 3.67 8.33
N ASP A 81 -15.28 3.20 9.48
CA ASP A 81 -15.49 1.83 9.94
C ASP A 81 -15.11 0.81 8.86
N ASP A 82 -13.96 1.06 8.23
CA ASP A 82 -13.45 0.29 7.10
C ASP A 82 -12.03 -0.15 7.43
N THR A 83 -11.90 -1.05 8.40
CA THR A 83 -10.64 -1.35 9.07
C THR A 83 -9.93 -2.61 8.58
N HIS A 84 -10.58 -3.41 7.74
CA HIS A 84 -9.97 -4.64 7.23
C HIS A 84 -9.25 -4.36 5.91
N VAL A 85 -7.94 -4.20 6.01
CA VAL A 85 -7.06 -3.92 4.87
C VAL A 85 -6.65 -5.22 4.20
N THR A 86 -6.74 -5.25 2.88
CA THR A 86 -6.32 -6.42 2.10
C THR A 86 -4.99 -6.20 1.39
N HIS A 87 -4.74 -4.99 0.92
CA HIS A 87 -3.53 -4.68 0.15
C HIS A 87 -3.01 -3.29 0.48
N LEU A 88 -1.69 -3.13 0.35
CA LEU A 88 -0.99 -1.86 0.51
C LEU A 88 -0.02 -1.67 -0.64
N VAL A 89 0.01 -0.46 -1.17
CA VAL A 89 1.01 -0.05 -2.17
C VAL A 89 1.63 1.24 -1.67
N THR A 90 2.92 1.24 -1.37
CA THR A 90 3.63 2.44 -0.91
C THR A 90 4.67 2.83 -1.95
N VAL A 91 4.57 4.06 -2.44
CA VAL A 91 5.41 4.58 -3.52
C VAL A 91 6.25 5.74 -3.01
N PHE A 92 7.56 5.63 -3.21
CA PHE A 92 8.53 6.68 -2.95
C PHE A 92 8.92 7.33 -4.27
N PRO A 93 9.53 8.54 -4.24
CA PRO A 93 9.98 9.16 -5.49
C PRO A 93 10.94 8.25 -6.26
N GLY A 94 10.75 8.25 -7.58
CA GLY A 94 11.61 7.44 -8.43
C GLY A 94 10.95 6.75 -9.62
N PRO A 95 9.67 6.29 -9.58
CA PRO A 95 8.88 5.78 -8.47
C PRO A 95 9.43 4.43 -7.98
N ALA A 96 9.48 4.25 -6.69
CA ALA A 96 9.98 3.01 -6.08
C ALA A 96 8.95 2.45 -5.11
N LEU A 97 8.71 1.16 -5.17
CA LEU A 97 7.82 0.46 -4.25
C LEU A 97 8.62 -0.08 -3.08
N ASP A 98 8.17 0.25 -1.88
CA ASP A 98 8.81 -0.24 -0.66
C ASP A 98 7.79 -0.34 0.46
N LEU A 99 8.24 -0.76 1.64
CA LEU A 99 7.37 -0.89 2.80
C LEU A 99 6.94 0.47 3.32
N PRO A 100 5.69 0.61 3.79
CA PRO A 100 5.35 1.76 4.61
C PRO A 100 6.10 1.68 5.94
N SER A 101 6.10 2.76 6.73
CA SER A 101 6.86 2.79 7.98
C SER A 101 6.46 1.66 8.92
N TYR A 102 7.39 1.27 9.78
CA TYR A 102 7.13 0.27 10.83
C TYR A 102 5.96 0.70 11.71
N THR A 103 5.94 1.98 12.09
CA THR A 103 4.89 2.52 12.95
C THR A 103 3.51 2.37 12.29
N PHE A 104 3.42 2.65 10.99
CA PHE A 104 2.16 2.49 10.27
C PHE A 104 1.70 1.03 10.24
N ARG A 105 2.62 0.11 9.99
CA ARG A 105 2.30 -1.33 9.99
C ARG A 105 1.81 -1.78 11.37
N GLN A 106 2.45 -1.30 12.43
CA GLN A 106 2.04 -1.61 13.78
C GLN A 106 0.64 -1.05 14.09
N MET A 107 0.37 0.18 13.66
CA MET A 107 -0.94 0.79 13.82
C MET A 107 -2.04 0.00 13.12
N LEU A 108 -1.75 -0.54 11.95
CA LEU A 108 -2.72 -1.38 11.22
C LEU A 108 -3.04 -2.66 12.01
N LEU A 109 -2.04 -3.28 12.63
CA LEU A 109 -2.27 -4.47 13.45
C LEU A 109 -3.11 -4.16 14.68
N GLU A 110 -2.89 -3.00 15.29
CA GLU A 110 -3.67 -2.57 16.44
C GLU A 110 -5.11 -2.21 16.05
N LEU A 111 -5.29 -1.70 14.85
CA LEU A 111 -6.61 -1.33 14.34
C LEU A 111 -7.50 -2.55 14.12
N ASN A 112 -6.95 -3.62 13.57
CA ASN A 112 -7.66 -4.86 13.26
C ASN A 112 -6.61 -5.96 13.10
N GLU A 113 -6.69 -6.99 13.94
CA GLU A 113 -5.70 -8.08 13.92
C GLU A 113 -5.66 -8.83 12.58
N GLU A 114 -6.77 -8.84 11.84
CA GLU A 114 -6.80 -9.47 10.50
C GLU A 114 -5.88 -8.77 9.51
N ASN A 115 -5.46 -7.55 9.81
CA ASN A 115 -4.51 -6.82 8.97
C ASN A 115 -3.13 -7.47 8.92
N ALA A 116 -2.86 -8.43 9.81
CA ALA A 116 -1.64 -9.23 9.76
C ALA A 116 -1.47 -9.93 8.40
N HIS A 117 -2.58 -10.25 7.76
CA HIS A 117 -2.60 -10.96 6.47
C HIS A 117 -2.63 -10.03 5.27
N ALA A 118 -2.71 -8.72 5.47
CA ALA A 118 -2.70 -7.76 4.37
C ALA A 118 -1.39 -7.87 3.58
N LEU A 119 -1.49 -7.81 2.26
CA LEU A 119 -0.34 -7.95 1.38
C LEU A 119 0.20 -6.59 0.94
N MET A 120 1.50 -6.42 1.06
CA MET A 120 2.20 -5.22 0.61
C MET A 120 2.94 -5.53 -0.69
N VAL A 121 2.72 -4.72 -1.72
CA VAL A 121 3.35 -4.90 -3.03
C VAL A 121 4.72 -4.22 -2.99
N LEU A 122 5.77 -4.98 -3.32
CA LEU A 122 7.15 -4.54 -3.19
C LEU A 122 7.92 -4.72 -4.49
N GLN A 123 8.97 -3.92 -4.66
CA GLN A 123 9.91 -4.06 -5.75
C GLN A 123 10.78 -5.30 -5.48
N GLY A 124 10.75 -6.25 -6.41
CA GLY A 124 11.64 -7.40 -6.38
C GLY A 124 12.85 -7.18 -7.29
N HIS A 125 13.69 -8.20 -7.38
CA HIS A 125 14.90 -8.12 -8.22
C HIS A 125 14.54 -8.01 -9.71
N GLU A 126 13.75 -8.92 -10.21
CA GLU A 126 13.32 -8.93 -11.63
C GLU A 126 11.82 -8.75 -11.78
N CYS A 127 11.08 -8.86 -10.70
CA CYS A 127 9.63 -8.81 -10.70
C CYS A 127 9.13 -8.24 -9.38
N LEU A 128 7.85 -7.91 -9.34
CA LEU A 128 7.24 -7.46 -8.10
C LEU A 128 6.99 -8.64 -7.17
N ARG A 129 6.95 -8.36 -5.87
CA ARG A 129 6.67 -9.34 -4.83
C ARG A 129 5.60 -8.81 -3.90
N ALA A 130 5.01 -9.71 -3.14
CA ALA A 130 4.05 -9.35 -2.10
C ALA A 130 4.50 -9.99 -0.78
N ARG A 131 4.38 -9.23 0.31
CA ARG A 131 4.65 -9.73 1.66
C ARG A 131 3.51 -9.33 2.57
N SER A 132 3.13 -10.21 3.48
CA SER A 132 2.15 -9.88 4.49
C SER A 132 2.74 -8.93 5.53
N ILE A 133 1.89 -8.14 6.18
CA ILE A 133 2.34 -7.27 7.26
C ILE A 133 3.01 -8.11 8.36
N ALA A 134 2.38 -9.22 8.76
CA ALA A 134 2.93 -10.08 9.81
C ALA A 134 4.35 -10.55 9.52
N SER A 135 4.67 -10.84 8.25
CA SER A 135 5.99 -11.33 7.87
C SER A 135 7.10 -10.30 8.08
N THR A 136 6.76 -9.04 8.24
CA THR A 136 7.71 -7.94 8.43
C THR A 136 7.78 -7.44 9.88
N MET A 137 6.95 -8.00 10.77
CA MET A 137 6.84 -7.55 12.16
C MET A 137 7.48 -8.58 13.08
N LYS A 138 8.74 -8.37 13.38
CA LYS A 138 9.46 -9.25 14.31
C LYS A 138 10.06 -8.45 15.44
#